data_5f68c77e0e05652ffed7d24bca523e38
#
_entry.id   5f68c77e0e05652ffed7d24bca523e38
#
_cell.length_a   1.000
_cell.length_b   1.000
_cell.length_c   1.000
_cell.angle_alpha   90.00
_cell.angle_beta   90.00
_cell.angle_gamma   90.00
#
_symmetry.space_group_name_H-M   'P 1'
#
loop_
_entity.id
_entity.type
_entity.pdbx_description
1 polymer ?
#
loop_
_entity_poly.entity_id
_entity_poly.type
_entity_poly.pdbx_seq_one_letter_code
_entity_poly.pdbx_strand_id
1 'polypeptide(L)'
;MSEDRPRMYHDLAEWFHLLTAPEDYEEEAALFYGTAKAALGREPASWLELGSGGGNNAWHYSRLVPEVVLSDRSEEMLALSRKINPKLEHVPGDMLTLRLGRTFDVVFVHDAASYLTTEDEVRQLAQTSAAHCKPGGVTLMCPDNTAENLVFDTDHGGHDGDGRAMRYLEWTTAGKPGTYEYVVDYAYIYHEEGKPPRVEFDRHLNGALPEAVWLAALQDAGFQATTTPFIHSEVADGGVFFVGRLPS
;
A
#
# COMPACT_ATOMS: atom_id res chain seq x y z
N MET A 1 18.59 15.14 6.46
CA MET A 1 17.71 14.79 5.31
C MET A 1 17.97 13.35 5.01
N SER A 2 17.20 12.70 5.49
CA SER A 2 16.46 11.47 5.71
C SER A 2 17.28 10.21 5.41
N GLU A 3 17.98 9.74 6.46
CA GLU A 3 18.51 8.37 6.58
C GLU A 3 17.40 7.35 6.89
N ASP A 4 16.11 7.76 6.89
CA ASP A 4 14.98 6.94 7.36
C ASP A 4 14.03 6.47 6.26
N ARG A 5 14.43 6.48 4.98
CA ARG A 5 13.57 5.96 3.93
C ARG A 5 14.02 4.57 3.52
N PRO A 6 13.09 3.59 3.45
CA PRO A 6 13.43 2.25 2.97
C PRO A 6 14.13 2.31 1.60
N ARG A 7 15.27 1.66 1.49
CA ARG A 7 16.11 1.65 0.28
C ARG A 7 15.41 0.98 -0.90
N MET A 8 14.52 0.01 -0.61
CA MET A 8 13.71 -0.66 -1.63
C MET A 8 12.89 0.32 -2.46
N TYR A 9 12.48 1.45 -1.91
CA TYR A 9 11.70 2.47 -2.62
C TYR A 9 12.56 3.58 -3.24
N HIS A 10 13.90 3.44 -3.22
CA HIS A 10 14.89 4.40 -3.75
C HIS A 10 15.97 3.72 -4.56
N ASP A 11 17.17 3.57 -3.99
CA ASP A 11 18.34 3.05 -4.69
C ASP A 11 18.23 1.56 -5.06
N LEU A 12 17.32 0.81 -4.46
CA LEU A 12 17.02 -0.58 -4.78
C LEU A 12 15.70 -0.76 -5.57
N ALA A 13 15.01 0.31 -5.93
CA ALA A 13 13.67 0.27 -6.54
C ALA A 13 13.60 -0.60 -7.81
N GLU A 14 14.67 -0.67 -8.59
CA GLU A 14 14.72 -1.50 -9.80
C GLU A 14 14.52 -3.01 -9.55
N TRP A 15 14.61 -3.44 -8.29
CA TRP A 15 14.43 -4.82 -7.85
C TRP A 15 13.02 -5.09 -7.27
N PHE A 16 12.20 -4.06 -7.12
CA PHE A 16 10.91 -4.17 -6.43
C PHE A 16 10.00 -5.26 -7.00
N HIS A 17 9.90 -5.37 -8.33
CA HIS A 17 9.09 -6.42 -8.96
C HIS A 17 9.70 -7.83 -8.88
N LEU A 18 10.90 -7.97 -8.30
CA LEU A 18 11.47 -9.26 -7.89
C LEU A 18 11.37 -9.50 -6.38
N LEU A 19 11.05 -8.46 -5.61
CA LEU A 19 10.61 -8.61 -4.21
C LEU A 19 9.18 -9.14 -4.18
N THR A 20 8.30 -8.50 -4.95
CA THR A 20 6.88 -8.80 -5.05
C THR A 20 6.43 -8.59 -6.50
N ALA A 21 5.99 -9.67 -7.16
CA ALA A 21 5.64 -9.62 -8.57
C ALA A 21 4.21 -9.05 -8.77
N PRO A 22 3.95 -8.30 -9.87
CA PRO A 22 2.60 -7.84 -10.15
C PRO A 22 1.56 -8.97 -10.18
N GLU A 23 1.96 -10.17 -10.60
CA GLU A 23 1.10 -11.35 -10.69
C GLU A 23 0.57 -11.82 -9.33
N ASP A 24 1.30 -11.58 -8.25
CA ASP A 24 0.92 -11.98 -6.88
C ASP A 24 -0.30 -11.18 -6.36
N TYR A 25 -0.58 -10.02 -6.97
CA TYR A 25 -1.63 -9.09 -6.56
C TYR A 25 -3.01 -9.34 -7.16
N GLU A 26 -3.20 -10.42 -7.94
CA GLU A 26 -4.47 -10.67 -8.64
C GLU A 26 -5.63 -10.86 -7.67
N GLU A 27 -5.43 -11.66 -6.62
CA GLU A 27 -6.48 -12.01 -5.66
C GLU A 27 -6.88 -10.80 -4.81
N GLU A 28 -5.92 -10.07 -4.27
CA GLU A 28 -6.21 -8.90 -3.45
C GLU A 28 -6.77 -7.73 -4.26
N ALA A 29 -6.27 -7.49 -5.47
CA ALA A 29 -6.84 -6.48 -6.36
C ALA A 29 -8.30 -6.77 -6.70
N ALA A 30 -8.65 -8.05 -6.90
CA ALA A 30 -10.03 -8.47 -7.10
C ALA A 30 -10.89 -8.26 -5.84
N LEU A 31 -10.34 -8.54 -4.64
CA LEU A 31 -10.99 -8.29 -3.37
C LEU A 31 -11.28 -6.79 -3.17
N PHE A 32 -10.28 -5.92 -3.37
CA PHE A 32 -10.45 -4.48 -3.21
C PHE A 32 -11.42 -3.89 -4.22
N TYR A 33 -11.31 -4.28 -5.50
CA TYR A 33 -12.25 -3.86 -6.54
C TYR A 33 -13.69 -4.31 -6.22
N GLY A 34 -13.88 -5.56 -5.83
CA GLY A 34 -15.18 -6.11 -5.45
C GLY A 34 -15.80 -5.39 -4.26
N THR A 35 -14.99 -5.10 -3.24
CA THR A 35 -15.42 -4.35 -2.05
C THR A 35 -15.82 -2.92 -2.39
N ALA A 36 -14.99 -2.22 -3.17
CA ALA A 36 -15.29 -0.85 -3.62
C ALA A 36 -16.59 -0.79 -4.42
N LYS A 37 -16.77 -1.72 -5.38
CA LYS A 37 -18.00 -1.84 -6.18
C LYS A 37 -19.23 -2.09 -5.30
N ALA A 38 -19.13 -2.99 -4.33
CA ALA A 38 -20.23 -3.29 -3.41
C ALA A 38 -20.60 -2.07 -2.53
N ALA A 39 -19.59 -1.37 -1.99
CA ALA A 39 -19.79 -0.19 -1.16
C ALA A 39 -20.36 1.00 -1.96
N LEU A 40 -19.96 1.16 -3.23
CA LEU A 40 -20.52 2.17 -4.14
C LEU A 40 -21.94 1.82 -4.62
N GLY A 41 -22.28 0.52 -4.69
CA GLY A 41 -23.51 0.02 -5.33
C GLY A 41 -23.50 0.11 -6.87
N ARG A 42 -22.34 0.34 -7.49
CA ARG A 42 -22.10 0.43 -8.93
C ARG A 42 -20.63 0.20 -9.27
N GLU A 43 -20.33 0.04 -10.56
CA GLU A 43 -18.94 0.02 -11.02
C GLU A 43 -18.25 1.37 -10.74
N PRO A 44 -17.00 1.38 -10.22
CA PRO A 44 -16.21 2.59 -10.07
C PRO A 44 -15.82 3.13 -11.45
N ALA A 45 -16.03 4.44 -11.69
CA ALA A 45 -15.60 5.12 -12.91
C ALA A 45 -14.26 5.83 -12.75
N SER A 46 -13.85 6.11 -11.52
CA SER A 46 -12.57 6.77 -11.22
C SER A 46 -11.97 6.27 -9.90
N TRP A 47 -10.64 6.14 -9.88
CA TRP A 47 -9.87 5.56 -8.79
C TRP A 47 -8.58 6.35 -8.57
N LEU A 48 -8.31 6.74 -7.35
CA LEU A 48 -7.03 7.30 -6.92
C LEU A 48 -6.37 6.30 -5.98
N GLU A 49 -5.16 5.86 -6.29
CA GLU A 49 -4.32 5.09 -5.38
C GLU A 49 -3.24 5.99 -4.81
N LEU A 50 -3.17 6.08 -3.49
CA LEU A 50 -2.18 6.84 -2.72
C LEU A 50 -1.12 5.88 -2.18
N GLY A 51 0.17 6.18 -2.37
CA GLY A 51 1.25 5.27 -2.03
C GLY A 51 1.28 4.05 -2.95
N SER A 52 1.08 4.25 -4.26
CA SER A 52 0.89 3.17 -5.23
C SER A 52 2.13 2.31 -5.49
N GLY A 53 3.31 2.72 -4.99
CA GLY A 53 4.54 2.00 -5.19
C GLY A 53 4.83 1.65 -6.65
N GLY A 54 5.15 0.38 -6.91
CA GLY A 54 5.40 -0.17 -8.24
C GLY A 54 4.16 -0.35 -9.10
N GLY A 55 2.95 -0.07 -8.59
CA GLY A 55 1.68 -0.12 -9.34
C GLY A 55 1.11 -1.51 -9.54
N ASN A 56 1.44 -2.47 -8.66
CA ASN A 56 1.07 -3.88 -8.80
C ASN A 56 -0.46 -4.08 -8.77
N ASN A 57 -1.16 -3.53 -7.77
CA ASN A 57 -2.62 -3.58 -7.68
C ASN A 57 -3.28 -2.95 -8.91
N ALA A 58 -2.79 -1.77 -9.31
CA ALA A 58 -3.33 -1.04 -10.45
C ALA A 58 -3.19 -1.81 -11.77
N TRP A 59 -2.14 -2.64 -11.93
CA TRP A 59 -1.95 -3.48 -13.10
C TRP A 59 -3.16 -4.41 -13.36
N HIS A 60 -3.87 -4.81 -12.30
CA HIS A 60 -5.07 -5.64 -12.39
C HIS A 60 -6.34 -4.80 -12.55
N TYR A 61 -6.68 -3.93 -11.59
CA TYR A 61 -7.98 -3.27 -11.60
C TYR A 61 -8.11 -2.14 -12.64
N SER A 62 -7.00 -1.59 -13.17
CA SER A 62 -7.07 -0.54 -14.19
C SER A 62 -7.74 -0.95 -15.49
N ARG A 63 -7.86 -2.25 -15.73
CA ARG A 63 -8.60 -2.79 -16.89
C ARG A 63 -10.12 -2.67 -16.73
N LEU A 64 -10.58 -2.45 -15.50
CA LEU A 64 -11.99 -2.40 -15.10
C LEU A 64 -12.45 -0.97 -14.77
N VAL A 65 -11.52 -0.05 -14.51
CA VAL A 65 -11.79 1.33 -14.12
C VAL A 65 -11.34 2.29 -15.21
N PRO A 66 -12.24 3.13 -15.76
CA PRO A 66 -11.92 4.03 -16.87
C PRO A 66 -10.86 5.10 -16.57
N GLU A 67 -10.86 5.63 -15.34
CA GLU A 67 -9.93 6.66 -14.90
C GLU A 67 -9.19 6.18 -13.66
N VAL A 68 -7.87 5.99 -13.76
CA VAL A 68 -7.00 5.61 -12.64
C VAL A 68 -5.85 6.57 -12.55
N VAL A 69 -5.61 7.07 -11.34
CA VAL A 69 -4.47 7.92 -11.00
C VAL A 69 -3.68 7.25 -9.89
N LEU A 70 -2.37 7.15 -10.09
CA LEU A 70 -1.43 6.58 -9.15
C LEU A 70 -0.57 7.68 -8.55
N SER A 71 -0.48 7.73 -7.24
CA SER A 71 0.38 8.69 -6.55
C SER A 71 1.33 8.00 -5.59
N ASP A 72 2.58 8.38 -5.65
CA ASP A 72 3.61 7.95 -4.71
C ASP A 72 4.59 9.09 -4.46
N ARG A 73 5.24 9.09 -3.29
CA ARG A 73 6.28 10.07 -2.97
C ARG A 73 7.63 9.75 -3.60
N SER A 74 7.84 8.50 -4.02
CA SER A 74 9.05 8.03 -4.70
C SER A 74 8.89 8.12 -6.21
N GLU A 75 9.70 8.96 -6.85
CA GLU A 75 9.76 9.02 -8.32
C GLU A 75 10.33 7.74 -8.93
N GLU A 76 11.20 7.03 -8.20
CA GLU A 76 11.76 5.76 -8.62
C GLU A 76 10.65 4.70 -8.73
N MET A 77 9.76 4.64 -7.73
CA MET A 77 8.61 3.74 -7.75
C MET A 77 7.61 4.12 -8.84
N LEU A 78 7.31 5.41 -9.01
CA LEU A 78 6.47 5.87 -10.11
C LEU A 78 7.08 5.55 -11.48
N ALA A 79 8.42 5.65 -11.63
CA ALA A 79 9.09 5.27 -12.86
C ALA A 79 8.98 3.76 -13.13
N LEU A 80 9.01 2.94 -12.10
CA LEU A 80 8.78 1.51 -12.20
C LEU A 80 7.32 1.19 -12.58
N SER A 81 6.38 1.82 -11.89
CA SER A 81 4.94 1.69 -12.17
C SER A 81 4.58 2.07 -13.62
N ARG A 82 5.19 3.14 -14.16
CA ARG A 82 4.99 3.53 -15.58
C ARG A 82 5.38 2.45 -16.58
N LYS A 83 6.29 1.54 -16.23
CA LYS A 83 6.69 0.44 -17.14
C LYS A 83 5.57 -0.57 -17.32
N ILE A 84 4.85 -0.90 -16.25
CA ILE A 84 3.74 -1.88 -16.28
C ILE A 84 2.38 -1.23 -16.48
N ASN A 85 2.23 0.07 -16.12
CA ASN A 85 1.01 0.86 -16.25
C ASN A 85 1.20 2.11 -17.14
N PRO A 86 1.68 1.99 -18.40
CA PRO A 86 2.11 3.14 -19.20
C PRO A 86 0.98 4.08 -19.63
N LYS A 87 -0.27 3.67 -19.47
CA LYS A 87 -1.46 4.48 -19.87
C LYS A 87 -2.07 5.24 -18.70
N LEU A 88 -1.64 4.94 -17.46
CA LEU A 88 -2.18 5.56 -16.27
C LEU A 88 -1.50 6.89 -15.99
N GLU A 89 -2.19 7.77 -15.30
CA GLU A 89 -1.63 9.01 -14.79
C GLU A 89 -0.84 8.72 -13.51
N HIS A 90 0.40 9.21 -13.43
CA HIS A 90 1.27 9.07 -12.29
C HIS A 90 1.65 10.45 -11.74
N VAL A 91 1.33 10.70 -10.48
CA VAL A 91 1.52 12.00 -9.83
C VAL A 91 2.41 11.84 -8.61
N PRO A 92 3.57 12.52 -8.55
CA PRO A 92 4.37 12.53 -7.33
C PRO A 92 3.62 13.27 -6.21
N GLY A 93 3.60 12.66 -5.02
CA GLY A 93 2.93 13.28 -3.88
C GLY A 93 2.95 12.43 -2.63
N ASP A 94 2.86 13.10 -1.50
CA ASP A 94 2.74 12.46 -0.19
C ASP A 94 1.26 12.19 0.12
N MET A 95 0.92 10.97 0.49
CA MET A 95 -0.45 10.54 0.78
C MET A 95 -1.10 11.33 1.93
N LEU A 96 -0.32 11.95 2.81
CA LEU A 96 -0.84 12.76 3.92
C LEU A 96 -1.25 14.17 3.46
N THR A 97 -0.59 14.71 2.43
CA THR A 97 -0.73 16.13 2.08
C THR A 97 -1.15 16.39 0.64
N LEU A 98 -1.21 15.37 -0.21
CA LEU A 98 -1.59 15.52 -1.61
C LEU A 98 -2.93 16.26 -1.77
N ARG A 99 -3.01 17.16 -2.74
CA ARG A 99 -4.24 17.87 -3.12
C ARG A 99 -4.29 18.06 -4.64
N LEU A 100 -5.01 17.16 -5.34
CA LEU A 100 -5.14 17.18 -6.80
C LEU A 100 -6.20 18.18 -7.31
N GLY A 101 -7.06 18.68 -6.41
CA GLY A 101 -8.17 19.57 -6.81
C GLY A 101 -9.29 18.87 -7.59
N ARG A 102 -9.32 17.54 -7.57
CA ARG A 102 -10.36 16.70 -8.20
C ARG A 102 -10.71 15.52 -7.31
N THR A 103 -11.86 14.91 -7.55
CA THR A 103 -12.42 13.84 -6.72
C THR A 103 -12.68 12.58 -7.54
N PHE A 104 -12.64 11.43 -6.85
CA PHE A 104 -12.75 10.10 -7.41
C PHE A 104 -13.87 9.30 -6.75
N ASP A 105 -14.36 8.27 -7.43
CA ASP A 105 -15.33 7.33 -6.86
C ASP A 105 -14.69 6.49 -5.75
N VAL A 106 -13.41 6.15 -5.92
CA VAL A 106 -12.62 5.37 -4.96
C VAL A 106 -11.31 6.10 -4.66
N VAL A 107 -10.94 6.17 -3.39
CA VAL A 107 -9.59 6.50 -2.91
C VAL A 107 -9.04 5.28 -2.19
N PHE A 108 -7.90 4.78 -2.61
CA PHE A 108 -7.33 3.53 -2.15
C PHE A 108 -5.92 3.75 -1.60
N VAL A 109 -5.64 3.12 -0.47
CA VAL A 109 -4.32 3.06 0.15
C VAL A 109 -4.10 1.62 0.61
N HIS A 110 -3.09 0.97 0.08
CA HIS A 110 -2.70 -0.39 0.45
C HIS A 110 -1.50 -0.38 1.42
N ASP A 111 -0.52 -1.20 1.26
CA ASP A 111 0.66 -1.38 2.12
C ASP A 111 1.34 -0.09 2.58
N ALA A 112 1.25 0.99 1.79
CA ALA A 112 1.76 2.30 2.19
C ALA A 112 1.15 2.80 3.51
N ALA A 113 -0.05 2.36 3.88
CA ALA A 113 -0.70 2.66 5.14
C ALA A 113 0.10 2.15 6.35
N SER A 114 0.88 1.09 6.19
CA SER A 114 1.73 0.50 7.23
C SER A 114 2.89 1.40 7.67
N TYR A 115 3.23 2.43 6.88
CA TYR A 115 4.25 3.41 7.25
C TYR A 115 3.74 4.52 8.16
N LEU A 116 2.47 4.53 8.52
CA LEU A 116 1.91 5.45 9.50
C LEU A 116 2.17 4.92 10.91
N THR A 117 2.87 5.71 11.71
CA THR A 117 3.28 5.30 13.07
C THR A 117 2.53 6.05 14.16
N THR A 118 1.72 7.05 13.80
CA THR A 118 0.98 7.90 14.73
C THR A 118 -0.49 8.05 14.34
N GLU A 119 -1.35 8.26 15.34
CA GLU A 119 -2.77 8.55 15.12
C GLU A 119 -3.00 9.81 14.27
N ASP A 120 -2.13 10.81 14.42
CA ASP A 120 -2.24 12.06 13.65
C ASP A 120 -1.96 11.83 12.16
N GLU A 121 -1.05 10.94 11.80
CA GLU A 121 -0.81 10.55 10.40
C GLU A 121 -2.02 9.81 9.82
N VAL A 122 -2.64 8.91 10.58
CA VAL A 122 -3.89 8.23 10.15
C VAL A 122 -5.01 9.24 9.94
N ARG A 123 -5.17 10.23 10.83
CA ARG A 123 -6.15 11.32 10.65
C ARG A 123 -5.85 12.16 9.40
N GLN A 124 -4.59 12.49 9.14
CA GLN A 124 -4.19 13.23 7.93
C GLN A 124 -4.47 12.44 6.65
N LEU A 125 -4.20 11.12 6.65
CA LEU A 125 -4.53 10.25 5.53
C LEU A 125 -6.05 10.21 5.29
N ALA A 126 -6.86 10.06 6.35
CA ALA A 126 -8.31 10.08 6.25
C ALA A 126 -8.84 11.41 5.70
N GLN A 127 -8.27 12.55 6.11
CA GLN A 127 -8.60 13.88 5.58
C GLN A 127 -8.19 14.03 4.10
N THR A 128 -7.03 13.49 3.72
CA THR A 128 -6.59 13.48 2.32
C THR A 128 -7.52 12.63 1.48
N SER A 129 -7.93 11.48 1.97
CA SER A 129 -8.91 10.61 1.29
C SER A 129 -10.26 11.32 1.13
N ALA A 130 -10.76 11.99 2.17
CA ALA A 130 -12.00 12.76 2.10
C ALA A 130 -11.94 13.91 1.07
N ALA A 131 -10.80 14.61 1.00
CA ALA A 131 -10.59 15.69 0.03
C ALA A 131 -10.60 15.21 -1.44
N HIS A 132 -10.34 13.92 -1.67
CA HIS A 132 -10.31 13.31 -2.99
C HIS A 132 -11.50 12.37 -3.26
N CYS A 133 -12.39 12.17 -2.31
CA CYS A 133 -13.55 11.31 -2.47
C CYS A 133 -14.76 12.12 -2.92
N LYS A 134 -15.51 11.63 -3.94
CA LYS A 134 -16.79 12.23 -4.34
C LYS A 134 -17.84 12.02 -3.26
N PRO A 135 -18.87 12.89 -3.15
CA PRO A 135 -20.07 12.55 -2.39
C PRO A 135 -20.61 11.18 -2.84
N GLY A 136 -20.89 10.29 -1.88
CA GLY A 136 -21.28 8.91 -2.14
C GLY A 136 -20.12 7.97 -2.54
N GLY A 137 -18.90 8.48 -2.68
CA GLY A 137 -17.70 7.69 -2.98
C GLY A 137 -17.18 6.93 -1.75
N VAL A 138 -16.15 6.13 -1.96
CA VAL A 138 -15.58 5.25 -0.93
C VAL A 138 -14.07 5.41 -0.81
N THR A 139 -13.55 5.18 0.39
CA THR A 139 -12.11 4.97 0.61
C THR A 139 -11.87 3.56 1.15
N LEU A 140 -10.76 2.95 0.73
CA LEU A 140 -10.25 1.69 1.25
C LEU A 140 -8.85 1.95 1.81
N MET A 141 -8.59 1.52 3.05
CA MET A 141 -7.29 1.63 3.71
C MET A 141 -6.89 0.27 4.25
N CYS A 142 -5.81 -0.29 3.73
CA CYS A 142 -5.35 -1.63 4.06
C CYS A 142 -3.90 -1.60 4.57
N PRO A 143 -3.65 -1.38 5.87
CA PRO A 143 -2.35 -1.62 6.46
C PRO A 143 -2.09 -3.12 6.56
N ASP A 144 -0.82 -3.55 6.48
CA ASP A 144 -0.42 -4.96 6.63
C ASP A 144 -0.81 -5.50 8.02
N ASN A 145 -0.61 -4.67 9.04
CA ASN A 145 -0.88 -5.03 10.43
C ASN A 145 -1.65 -3.95 11.18
N THR A 146 -2.50 -4.40 12.08
CA THR A 146 -3.06 -3.61 13.17
C THR A 146 -2.50 -4.10 14.50
N ALA A 147 -2.76 -3.39 15.59
CA ALA A 147 -2.31 -3.82 16.93
C ALA A 147 -2.91 -5.17 17.34
N GLU A 148 -4.04 -5.55 16.74
CA GLU A 148 -4.80 -6.75 17.04
C GLU A 148 -4.21 -8.01 16.38
N ASN A 149 -3.53 -7.87 15.23
CA ASN A 149 -3.04 -9.02 14.45
C ASN A 149 -1.51 -9.04 14.25
N LEU A 150 -0.77 -8.02 14.73
CA LEU A 150 0.69 -8.00 14.58
C LEU A 150 1.36 -9.21 15.25
N VAL A 151 2.14 -9.94 14.47
CA VAL A 151 2.98 -11.05 14.93
C VAL A 151 4.46 -10.72 14.69
N PHE A 152 5.31 -11.05 15.63
CA PHE A 152 6.76 -10.93 15.48
C PHE A 152 7.33 -12.27 15.02
N ASP A 153 7.68 -12.35 13.76
CA ASP A 153 8.16 -13.57 13.11
C ASP A 153 9.23 -13.31 12.06
N THR A 154 9.49 -14.28 11.24
CA THR A 154 10.37 -14.21 10.07
C THR A 154 9.65 -14.72 8.85
N ASP A 155 9.88 -14.07 7.70
CA ASP A 155 9.41 -14.55 6.41
C ASP A 155 10.52 -14.48 5.36
N HIS A 156 10.29 -15.08 4.19
CA HIS A 156 11.22 -15.12 3.09
C HIS A 156 10.50 -15.32 1.76
N GLY A 157 11.10 -14.84 0.69
CA GLY A 157 10.49 -14.94 -0.63
C GLY A 157 11.38 -14.39 -1.73
N GLY A 158 10.75 -13.91 -2.79
CA GLY A 158 11.39 -13.29 -3.95
C GLY A 158 11.29 -14.13 -5.21
N HIS A 159 11.56 -13.49 -6.36
CA HIS A 159 11.27 -14.00 -7.69
C HIS A 159 12.51 -14.07 -8.58
N ASP A 160 12.40 -14.87 -9.63
CA ASP A 160 13.32 -14.93 -10.75
C ASP A 160 12.76 -14.09 -11.91
N GLY A 161 13.65 -13.36 -12.60
CA GLY A 161 13.35 -12.62 -13.82
C GLY A 161 14.42 -12.87 -14.87
N ASP A 162 14.35 -12.17 -16.00
CA ASP A 162 15.29 -12.35 -17.12
C ASP A 162 16.73 -11.97 -16.72
N GLY A 163 17.56 -12.99 -16.47
CA GLY A 163 18.98 -12.84 -16.09
C GLY A 163 19.20 -12.26 -14.69
N ARG A 164 18.15 -12.09 -13.90
CA ARG A 164 18.17 -11.53 -12.53
C ARG A 164 17.29 -12.37 -11.61
N ALA A 165 17.69 -12.46 -10.35
CA ALA A 165 16.89 -13.05 -9.30
C ALA A 165 17.09 -12.31 -7.98
N MET A 166 16.08 -12.33 -7.16
CA MET A 166 16.15 -11.78 -5.81
C MET A 166 15.55 -12.77 -4.82
N ARG A 167 16.13 -12.86 -3.65
CA ARG A 167 15.55 -13.52 -2.47
C ARG A 167 15.67 -12.58 -1.29
N TYR A 168 14.68 -12.62 -0.42
CA TYR A 168 14.74 -11.90 0.85
C TYR A 168 14.53 -12.83 2.03
N LEU A 169 15.05 -12.38 3.14
CA LEU A 169 14.72 -12.86 4.47
C LEU A 169 14.39 -11.62 5.28
N GLU A 170 13.29 -11.69 6.03
CA GLU A 170 12.88 -10.61 6.91
C GLU A 170 12.66 -11.06 8.34
N TRP A 171 12.82 -10.11 9.28
CA TRP A 171 12.46 -10.23 10.68
C TRP A 171 11.57 -9.08 11.10
N THR A 172 10.40 -9.40 11.60
CA THR A 172 9.52 -8.43 12.27
C THR A 172 9.85 -8.41 13.76
N THR A 173 10.16 -7.25 14.29
CA THR A 173 10.53 -7.02 15.67
C THR A 173 9.83 -5.80 16.25
N ALA A 174 9.74 -5.74 17.61
CA ALA A 174 9.14 -4.59 18.28
C ALA A 174 9.92 -3.30 18.01
N GLY A 175 9.21 -2.24 17.75
CA GLY A 175 9.75 -0.90 17.64
C GLY A 175 9.96 -0.22 18.99
N LYS A 176 9.83 1.10 19.04
CA LYS A 176 10.05 1.87 20.26
C LYS A 176 8.97 1.58 21.31
N PRO A 177 9.33 1.25 22.58
CA PRO A 177 8.36 1.00 23.64
C PRO A 177 7.40 2.18 23.88
N GLY A 178 6.10 1.87 23.95
CA GLY A 178 5.04 2.88 24.19
C GLY A 178 4.59 3.64 22.94
N THR A 179 5.00 3.19 21.77
CA THR A 179 4.50 3.63 20.46
C THR A 179 3.79 2.48 19.74
N TYR A 180 3.22 2.76 18.57
CA TYR A 180 2.64 1.75 17.68
C TYR A 180 3.68 1.18 16.68
N GLU A 181 4.94 1.57 16.83
CA GLU A 181 6.02 1.21 15.89
C GLU A 181 6.39 -0.28 15.98
N TYR A 182 6.65 -0.86 14.83
CA TYR A 182 7.40 -2.10 14.69
C TYR A 182 8.43 -1.96 13.56
N VAL A 183 9.44 -2.81 13.58
CA VAL A 183 10.55 -2.77 12.64
C VAL A 183 10.59 -4.05 11.84
N VAL A 184 10.75 -3.93 10.53
CA VAL A 184 11.05 -5.05 9.65
C VAL A 184 12.45 -4.86 9.08
N ASP A 185 13.35 -5.77 9.45
CA ASP A 185 14.72 -5.82 8.95
C ASP A 185 14.81 -6.83 7.80
N TYR A 186 15.28 -6.37 6.64
CA TYR A 186 15.45 -7.19 5.44
C TYR A 186 16.93 -7.48 5.15
N ALA A 187 17.19 -8.71 4.71
CA ALA A 187 18.40 -9.07 3.98
C ALA A 187 17.99 -9.49 2.56
N TYR A 188 18.35 -8.68 1.58
CA TYR A 188 18.11 -8.96 0.17
C TYR A 188 19.31 -9.61 -0.45
N ILE A 189 19.12 -10.73 -1.12
CA ILE A 189 20.15 -11.44 -1.88
C ILE A 189 19.84 -11.27 -3.36
N TYR A 190 20.72 -10.60 -4.07
CA TYR A 190 20.61 -10.34 -5.50
C TYR A 190 21.53 -11.23 -6.30
N HIS A 191 21.02 -11.78 -7.38
CA HIS A 191 21.77 -12.51 -8.38
C HIS A 191 21.54 -11.87 -9.77
N GLU A 192 22.62 -11.63 -10.49
CA GLU A 192 22.60 -11.20 -11.88
C GLU A 192 23.51 -12.15 -12.68
N GLU A 193 23.08 -12.54 -13.88
CA GLU A 193 23.86 -13.43 -14.74
C GLU A 193 25.28 -12.85 -15.00
N GLY A 194 26.29 -13.68 -14.79
CA GLY A 194 27.70 -13.28 -14.97
C GLY A 194 28.30 -12.46 -13.82
N LYS A 195 27.55 -12.19 -12.75
CA LYS A 195 28.04 -11.48 -11.55
C LYS A 195 27.96 -12.37 -10.30
N PRO A 196 28.86 -12.19 -9.32
CA PRO A 196 28.69 -12.84 -8.03
C PRO A 196 27.44 -12.31 -7.32
N PRO A 197 26.75 -13.16 -6.51
CA PRO A 197 25.66 -12.69 -5.67
C PRO A 197 26.11 -11.58 -4.71
N ARG A 198 25.23 -10.63 -4.43
CA ARG A 198 25.46 -9.57 -3.44
C ARG A 198 24.31 -9.54 -2.42
N VAL A 199 24.59 -9.05 -1.23
CA VAL A 199 23.62 -8.88 -0.16
C VAL A 199 23.52 -7.40 0.18
N GLU A 200 22.30 -6.92 0.33
CA GLU A 200 21.98 -5.58 0.81
C GLU A 200 21.05 -5.70 2.02
N PHE A 201 21.15 -4.75 2.93
CA PHE A 201 20.26 -4.66 4.09
C PHE A 201 19.38 -3.44 3.97
N ASP A 202 18.14 -3.59 4.41
CA ASP A 202 17.18 -2.50 4.52
C ASP A 202 16.40 -2.62 5.83
N ARG A 203 15.90 -1.50 6.32
CA ARG A 203 15.10 -1.44 7.53
C ARG A 203 13.88 -0.58 7.28
N HIS A 204 12.71 -1.15 7.56
CA HIS A 204 11.43 -0.47 7.47
C HIS A 204 10.90 -0.21 8.89
N LEU A 205 10.51 1.04 9.14
CA LEU A 205 9.80 1.44 10.35
C LEU A 205 8.31 1.53 10.00
N ASN A 206 7.52 0.67 10.60
CA ASN A 206 6.10 0.53 10.34
C ASN A 206 5.29 0.81 11.61
N GLY A 207 3.99 1.02 11.46
CA GLY A 207 3.05 1.20 12.55
C GLY A 207 1.92 0.18 12.52
N ALA A 208 1.65 -0.44 13.67
CA ALA A 208 0.48 -1.28 13.89
C ALA A 208 -0.50 -0.55 14.83
N LEU A 209 -1.27 0.37 14.27
CA LEU A 209 -2.25 1.13 15.04
C LEU A 209 -3.51 0.28 15.27
N PRO A 210 -4.18 0.45 16.44
CA PRO A 210 -5.43 -0.25 16.72
C PRO A 210 -6.51 0.05 15.67
N GLU A 211 -7.35 -0.95 15.36
CA GLU A 211 -8.49 -0.80 14.44
C GLU A 211 -9.39 0.40 14.82
N ALA A 212 -9.57 0.64 16.11
CA ALA A 212 -10.36 1.76 16.61
C ALA A 212 -9.83 3.12 16.17
N VAL A 213 -8.51 3.28 16.00
CA VAL A 213 -7.87 4.52 15.52
C VAL A 213 -8.24 4.78 14.06
N TRP A 214 -8.17 3.76 13.22
CA TRP A 214 -8.54 3.84 11.80
C TRP A 214 -10.01 4.20 11.62
N LEU A 215 -10.90 3.52 12.36
CA LEU A 215 -12.33 3.80 12.31
C LEU A 215 -12.66 5.22 12.80
N ALA A 216 -12.05 5.66 13.89
CA ALA A 216 -12.26 7.01 14.41
C ALA A 216 -11.77 8.08 13.44
N ALA A 217 -10.57 7.90 12.85
CA ALA A 217 -10.02 8.83 11.87
C ALA A 217 -10.90 8.97 10.62
N LEU A 218 -11.44 7.86 10.11
CA LEU A 218 -12.37 7.88 8.99
C LEU A 218 -13.69 8.57 9.36
N GLN A 219 -14.23 8.30 10.55
CA GLN A 219 -15.45 8.96 11.04
C GLN A 219 -15.26 10.46 11.24
N ASP A 220 -14.15 10.88 11.81
CA ASP A 220 -13.79 12.30 11.99
C ASP A 220 -13.62 13.02 10.64
N ALA A 221 -13.18 12.31 9.60
CA ALA A 221 -13.09 12.81 8.24
C ALA A 221 -14.44 12.82 7.49
N GLY A 222 -15.53 12.36 8.13
CA GLY A 222 -16.89 12.40 7.59
C GLY A 222 -17.35 11.11 6.91
N PHE A 223 -16.57 10.03 6.97
CA PHE A 223 -16.97 8.75 6.40
C PHE A 223 -17.87 7.93 7.37
N GLN A 224 -18.76 7.16 6.80
CA GLN A 224 -19.35 6.00 7.47
C GLN A 224 -18.35 4.84 7.32
N ALA A 225 -17.68 4.50 8.42
CA ALA A 225 -16.56 3.57 8.41
C ALA A 225 -16.92 2.19 8.98
N THR A 226 -16.38 1.14 8.35
CA THR A 226 -16.49 -0.26 8.79
C THR A 226 -15.18 -0.98 8.56
N THR A 227 -14.95 -2.09 9.29
CA THR A 227 -13.91 -3.06 8.97
C THR A 227 -14.44 -4.10 8.00
N THR A 228 -13.55 -4.65 7.17
CA THR A 228 -13.82 -5.76 6.27
C THR A 228 -12.68 -6.78 6.43
N PRO A 229 -12.98 -8.08 6.58
CA PRO A 229 -11.92 -9.10 6.63
C PRO A 229 -11.08 -9.08 5.35
N PHE A 230 -9.75 -9.12 5.51
CA PHE A 230 -8.84 -9.39 4.41
C PHE A 230 -8.77 -10.91 4.22
N ILE A 231 -9.31 -11.39 3.11
CA ILE A 231 -9.34 -12.82 2.79
C ILE A 231 -8.42 -13.04 1.61
N HIS A 232 -7.35 -13.81 1.82
CA HIS A 232 -6.37 -14.14 0.81
C HIS A 232 -5.94 -15.60 0.95
N SER A 233 -5.76 -16.32 -0.17
CA SER A 233 -5.47 -17.75 -0.15
C SER A 233 -4.14 -18.12 0.50
N GLU A 234 -3.17 -17.20 0.50
CA GLU A 234 -1.83 -17.39 1.07
C GLU A 234 -1.68 -16.80 2.48
N VAL A 235 -2.69 -16.07 2.99
CA VAL A 235 -2.65 -15.45 4.32
C VAL A 235 -3.66 -16.14 5.23
N ALA A 236 -3.16 -17.04 6.11
CA ALA A 236 -4.01 -17.94 6.90
C ALA A 236 -4.94 -17.23 7.90
N ASP A 237 -4.49 -16.14 8.50
CA ASP A 237 -5.25 -15.33 9.45
C ASP A 237 -5.22 -13.86 8.96
N GLY A 238 -5.81 -13.63 7.77
CA GLY A 238 -5.88 -12.31 7.17
C GLY A 238 -6.44 -11.29 8.16
N GLY A 239 -5.78 -10.14 8.26
CA GLY A 239 -6.23 -9.04 9.10
C GLY A 239 -7.54 -8.43 8.60
N VAL A 240 -7.70 -7.16 8.83
CA VAL A 240 -8.84 -6.39 8.33
C VAL A 240 -8.33 -5.19 7.53
N PHE A 241 -9.15 -4.71 6.63
CA PHE A 241 -8.98 -3.39 6.04
C PHE A 241 -10.22 -2.52 6.30
N PHE A 242 -10.04 -1.23 6.14
CA PHE A 242 -11.05 -0.24 6.52
C PHE A 242 -11.73 0.31 5.29
N VAL A 243 -13.06 0.32 5.32
CA VAL A 243 -13.93 0.86 4.26
C VAL A 243 -14.68 2.06 4.80
N GLY A 244 -14.46 3.22 4.21
CA GLY A 244 -15.19 4.43 4.52
C GLY A 244 -16.07 4.86 3.34
N ARG A 245 -17.37 5.10 3.57
CA ARG A 245 -18.26 5.69 2.56
C ARG A 245 -18.59 7.12 2.91
N LEU A 246 -18.30 8.05 2.01
CA LEU A 246 -18.68 9.45 2.18
C LEU A 246 -20.19 9.61 1.90
N PRO A 247 -20.97 10.30 2.75
CA PRO A 247 -22.39 10.58 2.46
C PRO A 247 -22.58 11.32 1.13
N SER A 248 -23.73 11.10 0.51
CA SER A 248 -24.12 11.74 -0.77
C SER A 248 -24.56 13.19 -0.58
#